data_0fe4d3af7015b49b58e3b7ee15e8654d
#
_entry.id   0fe4d3af7015b49b58e3b7ee15e8654d
#
_cell.length_a   1.000
_cell.length_b   1.000
_cell.length_c   1.000
_cell.angle_alpha   90.00
_cell.angle_beta   90.00
_cell.angle_gamma   90.00
#
_symmetry.space_group_name_H-M   'P 1'
#
loop_
_entity.id
_entity.type
_entity.pdbx_description
1 polymer ?
#
loop_
_entity_poly.entity_id
_entity_poly.type
_entity_poly.pdbx_seq_one_letter_code
_entity_poly.pdbx_strand_id
1 'polypeptide(L)'
;MLKDNLKNVEERVQAACDRAGRRREEVTLIAVSKTKPVEMLQEIYDENIRDFGENKVQELCDKIEKMPKDIKWHMIGHLQRNKVKYIVGQVALIHSVDSYRLAEEINIQAKKKNIIVPILVEVNIAHEESKFGISEEDAIQLVEEIAELENVRIKGLMTIAPYVENAEDNRLYFRKIKDLSVDIAAKNIDNVSMEILSMGMTGDYEVAIEEGATMVRVGTGIFGARNYNKQ
;
A
#
# COMPACT_ATOMS: atom_id res chain seq x y z
N MET A 1 15.71 -15.54 -13.29
CA MET A 1 14.97 -14.33 -13.79
C MET A 1 14.23 -13.61 -12.67
N LEU A 2 13.29 -14.22 -11.92
CA LEU A 2 12.57 -13.52 -10.83
C LEU A 2 13.51 -13.10 -9.69
N LYS A 3 14.39 -13.99 -9.26
CA LYS A 3 15.41 -13.71 -8.24
C LYS A 3 16.36 -12.56 -8.65
N ASP A 4 16.79 -12.52 -9.91
CA ASP A 4 17.66 -11.45 -10.41
C ASP A 4 16.92 -10.12 -10.44
N ASN A 5 15.64 -10.13 -10.85
CA ASN A 5 14.79 -8.95 -10.82
C ASN A 5 14.62 -8.43 -9.39
N LEU A 6 14.31 -9.33 -8.45
CA LEU A 6 14.16 -8.97 -7.04
C LEU A 6 15.46 -8.39 -6.48
N LYS A 7 16.60 -9.04 -6.76
CA LYS A 7 17.91 -8.53 -6.34
C LYS A 7 18.19 -7.13 -6.87
N ASN A 8 17.90 -6.89 -8.15
CA ASN A 8 18.05 -5.56 -8.75
C ASN A 8 17.16 -4.52 -8.06
N VAL A 9 15.90 -4.87 -7.76
CA VAL A 9 15.00 -3.98 -7.03
C VAL A 9 15.53 -3.69 -5.62
N GLU A 10 15.99 -4.70 -4.89
CA GLU A 10 16.57 -4.53 -3.55
C GLU A 10 17.81 -3.64 -3.55
N GLU A 11 18.72 -3.82 -4.51
CA GLU A 11 19.91 -2.97 -4.68
C GLU A 11 19.53 -1.51 -4.93
N ARG A 12 18.49 -1.26 -5.73
CA ARG A 12 18.01 0.09 -6.00
C ARG A 12 17.28 0.70 -4.81
N VAL A 13 16.51 -0.10 -4.06
CA VAL A 13 15.88 0.35 -2.79
C VAL A 13 16.96 0.75 -1.79
N GLN A 14 18.01 -0.09 -1.63
CA GLN A 14 19.15 0.24 -0.77
C GLN A 14 19.82 1.55 -1.22
N ALA A 15 20.12 1.70 -2.50
CA ALA A 15 20.74 2.90 -3.03
C ALA A 15 19.89 4.16 -2.82
N ALA A 16 18.57 4.07 -2.95
CA ALA A 16 17.66 5.19 -2.65
C ALA A 16 17.66 5.54 -1.15
N CYS A 17 17.67 4.53 -0.27
CA CYS A 17 17.81 4.74 1.16
C CYS A 17 19.13 5.44 1.50
N ASP A 18 20.25 5.01 0.91
CA ASP A 18 21.57 5.61 1.12
C ASP A 18 21.59 7.08 0.69
N ARG A 19 21.03 7.42 -0.49
CA ARG A 19 20.89 8.82 -0.94
C ARG A 19 20.06 9.69 -0.01
N ALA A 20 19.06 9.09 0.63
CA ALA A 20 18.18 9.77 1.59
C ALA A 20 18.72 9.78 3.03
N GLY A 21 19.88 9.18 3.30
CA GLY A 21 20.42 9.04 4.65
C GLY A 21 19.56 8.14 5.57
N ARG A 22 18.84 7.17 4.99
CA ARG A 22 17.92 6.26 5.68
C ARG A 22 18.48 4.85 5.72
N ARG A 23 18.07 4.09 6.73
CA ARG A 23 18.37 2.65 6.79
C ARG A 23 17.41 1.87 5.90
N ARG A 24 17.90 0.76 5.29
CA ARG A 24 17.10 -0.11 4.42
C ARG A 24 15.84 -0.64 5.13
N GLU A 25 15.95 -0.94 6.41
CA GLU A 25 14.88 -1.53 7.23
C GLU A 25 13.70 -0.57 7.47
N GLU A 26 13.87 0.72 7.20
CA GLU A 26 12.80 1.71 7.29
C GLU A 26 11.82 1.65 6.10
N VAL A 27 12.16 0.87 5.07
CA VAL A 27 11.36 0.76 3.86
C VAL A 27 10.93 -0.69 3.64
N THR A 28 9.64 -0.96 3.68
CA THR A 28 9.05 -2.25 3.32
C THR A 28 8.85 -2.33 1.82
N LEU A 29 9.41 -3.36 1.20
CA LEU A 29 9.16 -3.70 -0.20
C LEU A 29 7.94 -4.64 -0.28
N ILE A 30 6.85 -4.18 -0.87
CA ILE A 30 5.67 -4.98 -1.15
C ILE A 30 5.78 -5.54 -2.57
N ALA A 31 5.85 -6.86 -2.70
CA ALA A 31 5.80 -7.55 -3.97
C ALA A 31 4.35 -7.58 -4.49
N VAL A 32 4.06 -6.77 -5.51
CA VAL A 32 2.71 -6.66 -6.09
C VAL A 32 2.48 -7.83 -7.04
N SER A 33 1.72 -8.81 -6.58
CA SER A 33 1.56 -10.12 -7.21
C SER A 33 0.28 -10.28 -8.03
N LYS A 34 -0.49 -9.20 -8.21
CA LYS A 34 -1.73 -9.23 -9.01
C LYS A 34 -1.50 -9.84 -10.39
N THR A 35 -2.43 -10.72 -10.80
CA THR A 35 -2.39 -11.44 -12.08
C THR A 35 -1.23 -12.44 -12.25
N LYS A 36 -0.50 -12.73 -11.20
CA LYS A 36 0.62 -13.68 -11.24
C LYS A 36 0.24 -15.01 -10.59
N PRO A 37 0.68 -16.14 -11.15
CA PRO A 37 0.37 -17.46 -10.60
C PRO A 37 1.15 -17.71 -9.31
N VAL A 38 0.63 -18.60 -8.47
CA VAL A 38 1.16 -18.92 -7.13
C VAL A 38 2.61 -19.40 -7.18
N GLU A 39 3.01 -20.10 -8.22
CA GLU A 39 4.38 -20.60 -8.41
C GLU A 39 5.41 -19.45 -8.46
N MET A 40 5.06 -18.34 -9.10
CA MET A 40 5.91 -17.14 -9.13
C MET A 40 5.99 -16.47 -7.75
N LEU A 41 4.88 -16.48 -7.01
CA LEU A 41 4.87 -15.93 -5.65
C LEU A 41 5.74 -16.79 -4.72
N GLN A 42 5.66 -18.12 -4.85
CA GLN A 42 6.47 -19.05 -4.06
C GLN A 42 7.98 -18.80 -4.29
N GLU A 43 8.40 -18.60 -5.54
CA GLU A 43 9.79 -18.29 -5.86
C GLU A 43 10.28 -17.00 -5.17
N ILE A 44 9.43 -15.97 -5.07
CA ILE A 44 9.74 -14.71 -4.37
C ILE A 44 9.67 -14.86 -2.85
N TYR A 45 8.72 -15.67 -2.35
CA TYR A 45 8.62 -16.01 -0.93
C TYR A 45 9.89 -16.73 -0.43
N ASP A 46 10.45 -17.64 -1.24
CA ASP A 46 11.67 -18.39 -0.92
C ASP A 46 12.92 -17.48 -0.82
N GLU A 47 12.86 -16.27 -1.39
CA GLU A 47 13.85 -15.19 -1.21
C GLU A 47 13.58 -14.31 0.01
N ASN A 48 12.83 -14.80 1.00
CA ASN A 48 12.49 -14.13 2.26
C ASN A 48 11.55 -12.92 2.14
N ILE A 49 10.91 -12.69 1.01
CA ILE A 49 9.82 -11.69 0.93
C ILE A 49 8.59 -12.24 1.64
N ARG A 50 8.00 -11.40 2.49
CA ARG A 50 6.79 -11.73 3.27
C ARG A 50 5.64 -10.76 3.02
N ASP A 51 5.90 -9.61 2.44
CA ASP A 51 4.92 -8.56 2.17
C ASP A 51 4.47 -8.65 0.70
N PHE A 52 3.22 -9.08 0.47
CA PHE A 52 2.63 -9.24 -0.86
C PHE A 52 1.38 -8.37 -1.01
N GLY A 53 1.22 -7.75 -2.19
CA GLY A 53 0.12 -6.84 -2.47
C GLY A 53 -0.82 -7.34 -3.57
N GLU A 54 -2.13 -7.26 -3.31
CA GLU A 54 -3.18 -7.65 -4.24
C GLU A 54 -4.19 -6.52 -4.48
N ASN A 55 -4.74 -6.50 -5.69
CA ASN A 55 -5.72 -5.49 -6.08
C ASN A 55 -7.17 -6.00 -6.01
N LYS A 56 -7.38 -7.31 -6.10
CA LYS A 56 -8.72 -7.92 -6.17
C LYS A 56 -8.93 -8.89 -5.03
N VAL A 57 -10.03 -8.73 -4.30
CA VAL A 57 -10.36 -9.56 -3.13
C VAL A 57 -10.42 -11.04 -3.47
N GLN A 58 -11.03 -11.40 -4.61
CA GLN A 58 -11.13 -12.82 -4.99
C GLN A 58 -9.75 -13.44 -5.18
N GLU A 59 -8.88 -12.79 -5.95
CA GLU A 59 -7.50 -13.24 -6.18
C GLU A 59 -6.70 -13.35 -4.88
N LEU A 60 -6.88 -12.36 -4.00
CA LEU A 60 -6.26 -12.34 -2.67
C LEU A 60 -6.68 -13.57 -1.84
N CYS A 61 -7.98 -13.84 -1.75
CA CYS A 61 -8.50 -14.99 -0.99
C CYS A 61 -7.98 -16.32 -1.54
N ASP A 62 -8.01 -16.49 -2.86
CA ASP A 62 -7.51 -17.71 -3.51
C ASP A 62 -6.01 -17.95 -3.25
N LYS A 63 -5.22 -16.89 -3.14
CA LYS A 63 -3.78 -16.95 -2.83
C LYS A 63 -3.52 -17.21 -1.35
N ILE A 64 -4.27 -16.58 -0.45
CA ILE A 64 -4.17 -16.83 0.99
C ILE A 64 -4.35 -18.31 1.34
N GLU A 65 -5.24 -19.00 0.64
CA GLU A 65 -5.48 -20.44 0.85
C GLU A 65 -4.30 -21.31 0.42
N LYS A 66 -3.57 -20.91 -0.64
CA LYS A 66 -2.52 -21.69 -1.29
C LYS A 66 -1.10 -21.38 -0.82
N MET A 67 -0.89 -20.21 -0.23
CA MET A 67 0.42 -19.72 0.16
C MET A 67 0.67 -19.88 1.66
N PRO A 68 1.94 -19.82 2.11
CA PRO A 68 2.31 -19.86 3.52
C PRO A 68 1.60 -18.84 4.39
N LYS A 69 1.31 -19.20 5.63
CA LYS A 69 0.49 -18.41 6.56
C LYS A 69 1.23 -17.24 7.22
N ASP A 70 2.54 -17.17 7.09
CA ASP A 70 3.38 -16.07 7.57
C ASP A 70 3.51 -14.90 6.59
N ILE A 71 2.83 -14.99 5.44
CA ILE A 71 2.74 -13.87 4.50
C ILE A 71 1.86 -12.76 5.09
N LYS A 72 2.37 -11.54 5.00
CA LYS A 72 1.63 -10.32 5.29
C LYS A 72 0.99 -9.83 3.98
N TRP A 73 -0.30 -10.08 3.86
CA TRP A 73 -1.06 -9.66 2.69
C TRP A 73 -1.51 -8.21 2.83
N HIS A 74 -1.35 -7.44 1.77
CA HIS A 74 -1.76 -6.06 1.65
C HIS A 74 -2.88 -5.93 0.59
N MET A 75 -4.03 -5.39 0.99
CA MET A 75 -5.05 -4.98 0.04
C MET A 75 -4.70 -3.57 -0.46
N ILE A 76 -4.21 -3.48 -1.69
CA ILE A 76 -3.69 -2.23 -2.27
C ILE A 76 -4.54 -1.67 -3.41
N GLY A 77 -5.54 -2.41 -3.89
CA GLY A 77 -6.49 -1.96 -4.91
C GLY A 77 -7.80 -1.48 -4.30
N HIS A 78 -8.63 -0.83 -5.13
CA HIS A 78 -9.95 -0.35 -4.70
C HIS A 78 -10.78 -1.47 -4.06
N LEU A 79 -11.26 -1.21 -2.84
CA LEU A 79 -12.02 -2.17 -2.04
C LEU A 79 -13.50 -1.80 -2.03
N GLN A 80 -14.33 -2.64 -2.64
CA GLN A 80 -15.78 -2.51 -2.56
C GLN A 80 -16.30 -2.93 -1.18
N ARG A 81 -17.24 -2.18 -0.60
CA ARG A 81 -17.80 -2.44 0.74
C ARG A 81 -18.31 -3.86 0.92
N ASN A 82 -19.03 -4.41 -0.07
CA ASN A 82 -19.57 -5.77 -0.02
C ASN A 82 -18.49 -6.88 -0.01
N LYS A 83 -17.24 -6.54 -0.29
CA LYS A 83 -16.09 -7.44 -0.28
C LYS A 83 -15.27 -7.39 1.02
N VAL A 84 -15.45 -6.39 1.86
CA VAL A 84 -14.72 -6.18 3.13
C VAL A 84 -14.76 -7.43 4.02
N LYS A 85 -15.90 -8.07 4.16
CA LYS A 85 -16.11 -9.26 5.01
C LYS A 85 -15.19 -10.43 4.69
N TYR A 86 -14.68 -10.52 3.47
CA TYR A 86 -13.81 -11.62 3.03
C TYR A 86 -12.35 -11.44 3.44
N ILE A 87 -11.90 -10.19 3.62
CA ILE A 87 -10.48 -9.90 3.87
C ILE A 87 -10.16 -9.42 5.28
N VAL A 88 -11.16 -8.91 6.01
CA VAL A 88 -10.97 -8.48 7.41
C VAL A 88 -10.50 -9.64 8.27
N GLY A 89 -9.34 -9.46 8.94
CA GLY A 89 -8.66 -10.49 9.72
C GLY A 89 -7.80 -11.45 8.90
N GLN A 90 -7.69 -11.25 7.57
CA GLN A 90 -6.81 -12.04 6.71
C GLN A 90 -5.67 -11.20 6.10
N VAL A 91 -5.82 -9.88 6.07
CA VAL A 91 -4.80 -8.97 5.57
C VAL A 91 -4.10 -8.23 6.70
N ALA A 92 -2.84 -7.94 6.51
CA ALA A 92 -2.04 -7.16 7.46
C ALA A 92 -2.38 -5.67 7.41
N LEU A 93 -2.78 -5.16 6.23
CA LEU A 93 -3.05 -3.74 6.02
C LEU A 93 -3.98 -3.53 4.80
N ILE A 94 -4.95 -2.63 4.94
CA ILE A 94 -5.78 -2.14 3.84
C ILE A 94 -5.30 -0.73 3.49
N HIS A 95 -4.78 -0.55 2.27
CA HIS A 95 -4.19 0.71 1.82
C HIS A 95 -5.18 1.68 1.17
N SER A 96 -6.35 1.18 0.77
CA SER A 96 -7.25 1.85 -0.18
C SER A 96 -8.53 2.40 0.47
N VAL A 97 -8.43 2.94 1.68
CA VAL A 97 -9.60 3.53 2.36
C VAL A 97 -9.72 5.00 1.96
N ASP A 98 -10.76 5.31 1.19
CA ASP A 98 -11.02 6.62 0.59
C ASP A 98 -12.33 7.27 1.04
N SER A 99 -13.05 6.66 1.94
CA SER A 99 -14.34 7.17 2.43
C SER A 99 -14.71 6.64 3.81
N TYR A 100 -15.46 7.44 4.57
CA TYR A 100 -16.00 7.03 5.86
C TYR A 100 -16.85 5.77 5.74
N ARG A 101 -17.69 5.66 4.70
CA ARG A 101 -18.58 4.49 4.48
C ARG A 101 -17.80 3.18 4.32
N LEU A 102 -16.62 3.23 3.72
CA LEU A 102 -15.75 2.06 3.61
C LEU A 102 -15.11 1.74 4.96
N ALA A 103 -14.59 2.75 5.67
CA ALA A 103 -14.02 2.57 7.01
C ALA A 103 -15.03 2.03 8.01
N GLU A 104 -16.27 2.54 7.97
CA GLU A 104 -17.39 2.06 8.80
C GLU A 104 -17.70 0.57 8.54
N GLU A 105 -17.75 0.13 7.29
CA GLU A 105 -17.95 -1.29 6.96
C GLU A 105 -16.77 -2.15 7.47
N ILE A 106 -15.53 -1.66 7.34
CA ILE A 106 -14.35 -2.35 7.92
C ILE A 106 -14.52 -2.47 9.44
N ASN A 107 -14.93 -1.39 10.11
CA ASN A 107 -15.17 -1.36 11.56
C ASN A 107 -16.26 -2.37 11.98
N ILE A 108 -17.38 -2.44 11.25
CA ILE A 108 -18.46 -3.40 11.51
C ILE A 108 -17.97 -4.84 11.41
N GLN A 109 -17.20 -5.17 10.35
CA GLN A 109 -16.70 -6.52 10.16
C GLN A 109 -15.58 -6.87 11.15
N ALA A 110 -14.74 -5.90 11.51
CA ALA A 110 -13.70 -6.04 12.53
C ALA A 110 -14.31 -6.29 13.93
N LYS A 111 -15.35 -5.55 14.28
CA LYS A 111 -16.09 -5.73 15.56
C LYS A 111 -16.67 -7.14 15.69
N LYS A 112 -17.26 -7.70 14.62
CA LYS A 112 -17.77 -9.08 14.61
C LYS A 112 -16.69 -10.12 14.90
N LYS A 113 -15.44 -9.84 14.54
CA LYS A 113 -14.28 -10.72 14.76
C LYS A 113 -13.49 -10.37 16.02
N ASN A 114 -13.90 -9.33 16.75
CA ASN A 114 -13.19 -8.80 17.93
C ASN A 114 -11.71 -8.49 17.66
N ILE A 115 -11.45 -7.78 16.55
CA ILE A 115 -10.11 -7.36 16.13
C ILE A 115 -10.08 -5.87 15.80
N ILE A 116 -8.89 -5.31 15.75
CA ILE A 116 -8.62 -3.97 15.23
C ILE A 116 -7.92 -4.11 13.87
N VAL A 117 -8.43 -3.44 12.85
CA VAL A 117 -7.90 -3.50 11.49
C VAL A 117 -7.06 -2.26 11.21
N PRO A 118 -5.77 -2.41 10.90
CA PRO A 118 -4.95 -1.29 10.45
C PRO A 118 -5.31 -0.90 9.01
N ILE A 119 -5.39 0.40 8.76
CA ILE A 119 -5.72 0.97 7.45
C ILE A 119 -4.80 2.14 7.11
N LEU A 120 -4.71 2.45 5.83
CA LEU A 120 -4.21 3.73 5.32
C LEU A 120 -5.35 4.48 4.63
N VAL A 121 -5.31 5.81 4.73
CA VAL A 121 -6.21 6.66 3.95
C VAL A 121 -5.59 6.91 2.58
N GLU A 122 -6.33 6.57 1.53
CA GLU A 122 -5.90 6.79 0.14
C GLU A 122 -6.22 8.23 -0.28
N VAL A 123 -5.17 8.97 -0.67
CA VAL A 123 -5.26 10.36 -1.10
C VAL A 123 -4.96 10.47 -2.59
N ASN A 124 -5.86 11.09 -3.35
CA ASN A 124 -5.68 11.44 -4.76
C ASN A 124 -4.95 12.79 -4.87
N ILE A 125 -3.65 12.76 -4.66
CA ILE A 125 -2.81 13.96 -4.57
C ILE A 125 -2.66 14.72 -5.90
N ALA A 126 -2.93 14.06 -7.01
CA ALA A 126 -2.81 14.64 -8.35
C ALA A 126 -4.15 15.15 -8.91
N HIS A 127 -5.25 14.98 -8.16
CA HIS A 127 -6.61 15.35 -8.59
C HIS A 127 -7.03 14.73 -9.93
N GLU A 128 -6.58 13.50 -10.21
CA GLU A 128 -6.97 12.79 -11.43
C GLU A 128 -8.38 12.19 -11.26
N GLU A 129 -9.34 12.62 -12.07
CA GLU A 129 -10.74 12.16 -12.00
C GLU A 129 -10.89 10.64 -12.18
N SER A 130 -9.95 10.00 -12.86
CA SER A 130 -9.97 8.56 -13.13
C SER A 130 -9.42 7.70 -11.99
N LYS A 131 -8.86 8.32 -10.93
CA LYS A 131 -8.26 7.63 -9.79
C LYS A 131 -9.14 7.71 -8.54
N PHE A 132 -9.03 6.67 -7.71
CA PHE A 132 -9.61 6.63 -6.38
C PHE A 132 -8.80 7.49 -5.41
N GLY A 133 -9.31 7.66 -4.21
CA GLY A 133 -8.71 8.45 -3.16
C GLY A 133 -9.48 9.73 -2.86
N ILE A 134 -9.40 10.15 -1.61
CA ILE A 134 -9.97 11.44 -1.14
C ILE A 134 -9.08 12.60 -1.63
N SER A 135 -9.64 13.78 -1.78
CA SER A 135 -8.84 14.99 -2.06
C SER A 135 -7.90 15.31 -0.89
N GLU A 136 -6.83 16.05 -1.16
CA GLU A 136 -5.90 16.52 -0.12
C GLU A 136 -6.63 17.39 0.92
N GLU A 137 -7.53 18.26 0.45
CA GLU A 137 -8.30 19.20 1.26
C GLU A 137 -9.26 18.49 2.23
N ASP A 138 -9.84 17.36 1.83
CA ASP A 138 -10.81 16.61 2.62
C ASP A 138 -10.15 15.51 3.49
N ALA A 139 -8.86 15.24 3.28
CA ALA A 139 -8.17 14.11 3.92
C ALA A 139 -8.13 14.23 5.45
N ILE A 140 -7.90 15.43 5.98
CA ILE A 140 -7.84 15.67 7.43
C ILE A 140 -9.21 15.40 8.06
N GLN A 141 -10.28 15.92 7.46
CA GLN A 141 -11.63 15.69 7.97
C GLN A 141 -11.97 14.19 7.97
N LEU A 142 -11.65 13.48 6.88
CA LEU A 142 -11.88 12.04 6.80
C LEU A 142 -11.12 11.26 7.87
N VAL A 143 -9.86 11.65 8.14
CA VAL A 143 -9.05 11.05 9.22
C VAL A 143 -9.71 11.27 10.58
N GLU A 144 -10.18 12.49 10.88
CA GLU A 144 -10.87 12.82 12.13
C GLU A 144 -12.17 11.99 12.31
N GLU A 145 -12.96 11.86 11.24
CA GLU A 145 -14.19 11.05 11.26
C GLU A 145 -13.88 9.54 11.48
N ILE A 146 -12.88 8.98 10.79
CA ILE A 146 -12.49 7.57 10.92
C ILE A 146 -11.88 7.28 12.29
N ALA A 147 -11.18 8.22 12.89
CA ALA A 147 -10.55 8.07 14.20
C ALA A 147 -11.54 7.71 15.32
N GLU A 148 -12.82 8.06 15.18
CA GLU A 148 -13.89 7.70 16.12
C GLU A 148 -14.30 6.22 16.04
N LEU A 149 -13.82 5.46 15.05
CA LEU A 149 -14.16 4.05 14.87
C LEU A 149 -13.27 3.14 15.73
N GLU A 150 -13.86 2.41 16.67
CA GLU A 150 -13.16 1.63 17.70
C GLU A 150 -12.32 0.46 17.16
N ASN A 151 -12.76 -0.16 16.05
CA ASN A 151 -12.14 -1.37 15.49
C ASN A 151 -11.33 -1.12 14.21
N VAL A 152 -11.03 0.15 13.91
CA VAL A 152 -10.16 0.58 12.82
C VAL A 152 -9.03 1.42 13.40
N ARG A 153 -7.82 1.29 12.88
CA ARG A 153 -6.68 2.11 13.26
C ARG A 153 -5.99 2.69 12.04
N ILE A 154 -5.92 4.02 11.95
CA ILE A 154 -5.21 4.69 10.87
C ILE A 154 -3.71 4.63 11.18
N LYS A 155 -2.94 4.04 10.24
CA LYS A 155 -1.48 3.90 10.33
C LYS A 155 -0.71 4.86 9.44
N GLY A 156 -1.40 5.59 8.58
CA GLY A 156 -0.78 6.53 7.65
C GLY A 156 -1.59 6.77 6.40
N LEU A 157 -0.89 7.18 5.34
CA LEU A 157 -1.47 7.54 4.06
C LEU A 157 -0.96 6.64 2.93
N MET A 158 -1.77 6.53 1.88
CA MET A 158 -1.37 5.93 0.62
C MET A 158 -1.70 6.86 -0.54
N THR A 159 -0.86 6.89 -1.55
CA THR A 159 -1.15 7.55 -2.82
C THR A 159 -0.62 6.80 -4.01
N ILE A 160 -1.24 7.03 -5.16
CA ILE A 160 -0.78 6.59 -6.47
C ILE A 160 -0.50 7.85 -7.30
N ALA A 161 0.78 8.17 -7.46
CA ALA A 161 1.21 9.31 -8.28
C ALA A 161 0.86 9.12 -9.76
N PRO A 162 0.83 10.19 -10.57
CA PRO A 162 0.60 10.09 -12.00
C PRO A 162 1.60 9.17 -12.71
N TYR A 163 1.16 8.60 -13.84
CA TYR A 163 2.12 7.96 -14.73
C TYR A 163 2.95 9.03 -15.45
N VAL A 164 4.26 8.96 -15.29
CA VAL A 164 5.23 9.89 -15.88
C VAL A 164 6.37 9.11 -16.55
N GLU A 165 7.00 9.72 -17.55
CA GLU A 165 8.19 9.14 -18.18
C GLU A 165 9.43 9.33 -17.31
N ASN A 166 9.56 10.49 -16.66
CA ASN A 166 10.64 10.79 -15.75
C ASN A 166 10.14 10.72 -14.30
N ALA A 167 10.69 9.80 -13.51
CA ALA A 167 10.31 9.60 -12.10
C ALA A 167 10.41 10.87 -11.24
N GLU A 168 11.34 11.78 -11.57
CA GLU A 168 11.53 13.05 -10.85
C GLU A 168 10.28 13.95 -10.91
N ASP A 169 9.44 13.83 -11.94
CA ASP A 169 8.22 14.61 -12.08
C ASP A 169 7.21 14.27 -10.96
N ASN A 170 7.33 13.08 -10.35
CA ASN A 170 6.49 12.66 -9.23
C ASN A 170 7.01 13.12 -7.86
N ARG A 171 8.22 13.67 -7.76
CA ARG A 171 8.82 14.12 -6.49
C ARG A 171 7.90 15.08 -5.72
N LEU A 172 7.31 16.05 -6.43
CA LEU A 172 6.40 17.02 -5.84
C LEU A 172 5.19 16.36 -5.16
N TYR A 173 4.59 15.34 -5.79
CA TYR A 173 3.44 14.63 -5.24
C TYR A 173 3.82 13.84 -3.98
N PHE A 174 4.97 13.17 -3.98
CA PHE A 174 5.44 12.43 -2.81
C PHE A 174 5.77 13.37 -1.64
N ARG A 175 6.35 14.54 -1.91
CA ARG A 175 6.60 15.56 -0.90
C ARG A 175 5.30 16.08 -0.29
N LYS A 176 4.29 16.38 -1.11
CA LYS A 176 2.97 16.81 -0.63
C LYS A 176 2.32 15.79 0.31
N ILE A 177 2.36 14.50 -0.02
CA ILE A 177 1.85 13.44 0.87
C ILE A 177 2.65 13.38 2.16
N LYS A 178 3.96 13.56 2.11
CA LYS A 178 4.79 13.63 3.31
C LYS A 178 4.40 14.81 4.18
N ASP A 179 4.24 15.99 3.61
CA ASP A 179 3.84 17.20 4.32
C ASP A 179 2.45 17.02 4.96
N LEU A 180 1.48 16.51 4.21
CA LEU A 180 0.15 16.19 4.74
C LEU A 180 0.21 15.21 5.92
N SER A 181 1.07 14.20 5.85
CA SER A 181 1.26 13.25 6.95
C SER A 181 1.82 13.91 8.21
N VAL A 182 2.70 14.88 8.06
CA VAL A 182 3.27 15.66 9.17
C VAL A 182 2.18 16.56 9.79
N ASP A 183 1.37 17.21 8.97
CA ASP A 183 0.27 18.08 9.42
C ASP A 183 -0.79 17.27 10.21
N ILE A 184 -1.14 16.06 9.72
CA ILE A 184 -2.06 15.17 10.44
C ILE A 184 -1.43 14.69 11.76
N ALA A 185 -0.17 14.29 11.75
CA ALA A 185 0.53 13.84 12.95
C ALA A 185 0.59 14.94 14.04
N ALA A 186 0.78 16.20 13.62
CA ALA A 186 0.83 17.35 14.53
C ALA A 186 -0.50 17.61 15.27
N LYS A 187 -1.63 17.12 14.76
CA LYS A 187 -2.94 17.23 15.40
C LYS A 187 -3.09 16.30 16.61
N ASN A 188 -2.24 15.30 16.77
CA ASN A 188 -2.27 14.32 17.87
C ASN A 188 -3.66 13.70 18.08
N ILE A 189 -4.30 13.26 16.99
CA ILE A 189 -5.62 12.63 17.01
C ILE A 189 -5.47 11.21 17.59
N ASP A 190 -6.29 10.87 18.58
CA ASP A 190 -6.33 9.54 19.15
C ASP A 190 -6.66 8.50 18.06
N ASN A 191 -6.10 7.30 18.17
CA ASN A 191 -6.31 6.21 17.20
C ASN A 191 -5.70 6.43 15.80
N VAL A 192 -4.87 7.47 15.64
CA VAL A 192 -4.19 7.84 14.39
C VAL A 192 -2.69 7.86 14.59
N SER A 193 -1.95 7.20 13.71
CA SER A 193 -0.51 7.40 13.56
C SER A 193 -0.18 7.63 12.08
N MET A 194 0.91 8.33 11.82
CA MET A 194 1.42 8.58 10.46
C MET A 194 2.77 7.89 10.25
N GLU A 195 2.86 6.64 10.75
CA GLU A 195 4.07 5.82 10.66
C GLU A 195 4.31 5.30 9.25
N ILE A 196 3.24 5.14 8.45
CA ILE A 196 3.27 4.49 7.15
C ILE A 196 2.94 5.50 6.05
N LEU A 197 3.85 5.61 5.08
CA LEU A 197 3.62 6.27 3.80
C LEU A 197 3.78 5.23 2.68
N SER A 198 2.65 4.73 2.18
CA SER A 198 2.61 3.80 1.06
C SER A 198 2.53 4.59 -0.23
N MET A 199 3.67 4.77 -0.89
CA MET A 199 3.80 5.52 -2.14
C MET A 199 5.01 5.04 -2.93
N GLY A 200 4.96 5.19 -4.26
CA GLY A 200 5.98 4.70 -5.17
C GLY A 200 5.72 3.29 -5.69
N MET A 201 5.87 3.13 -6.99
CA MET A 201 5.70 1.89 -7.74
C MET A 201 6.94 1.63 -8.61
N THR A 202 6.90 0.63 -9.49
CA THR A 202 8.05 0.20 -10.31
C THR A 202 8.78 1.36 -11.01
N GLY A 203 8.06 2.40 -11.43
CA GLY A 203 8.64 3.52 -12.20
C GLY A 203 9.24 4.64 -11.35
N ASP A 204 8.88 4.74 -10.06
CA ASP A 204 9.15 5.94 -9.26
C ASP A 204 9.45 5.68 -7.76
N TYR A 205 9.57 4.41 -7.35
CA TYR A 205 9.78 4.06 -5.94
C TYR A 205 11.06 4.64 -5.34
N GLU A 206 12.12 4.84 -6.14
CA GLU A 206 13.36 5.42 -5.63
C GLU A 206 13.14 6.88 -5.19
N VAL A 207 12.47 7.68 -6.03
CA VAL A 207 12.10 9.05 -5.71
C VAL A 207 11.16 9.09 -4.50
N ALA A 208 10.19 8.16 -4.43
CA ALA A 208 9.30 8.04 -3.29
C ALA A 208 10.06 7.75 -1.98
N ILE A 209 11.08 6.88 -2.01
CA ILE A 209 11.93 6.59 -0.85
C ILE A 209 12.68 7.84 -0.40
N GLU A 210 13.24 8.59 -1.34
CA GLU A 210 13.94 9.85 -1.05
C GLU A 210 13.03 10.90 -0.41
N GLU A 211 11.74 10.91 -0.76
CA GLU A 211 10.73 11.79 -0.16
C GLU A 211 10.01 11.17 1.07
N GLY A 212 10.49 10.04 1.58
CA GLY A 212 10.06 9.51 2.87
C GLY A 212 9.06 8.35 2.82
N ALA A 213 8.88 7.67 1.67
CA ALA A 213 8.09 6.45 1.63
C ALA A 213 8.59 5.41 2.65
N THR A 214 7.69 4.77 3.35
CA THR A 214 7.99 3.65 4.25
C THR A 214 7.54 2.31 3.69
N MET A 215 6.65 2.35 2.68
CA MET A 215 6.26 1.19 1.89
C MET A 215 6.28 1.54 0.41
N VAL A 216 6.91 0.71 -0.41
CA VAL A 216 6.91 0.80 -1.87
C VAL A 216 6.28 -0.45 -2.48
N ARG A 217 5.56 -0.30 -3.60
CA ARG A 217 4.76 -1.35 -4.21
C ARG A 217 5.29 -1.69 -5.59
N VAL A 218 6.10 -2.74 -5.69
CA VAL A 218 6.79 -3.09 -6.92
C VAL A 218 6.19 -4.36 -7.54
N GLY A 219 5.66 -4.25 -8.75
CA GLY A 219 5.06 -5.35 -9.50
C GLY A 219 5.91 -5.77 -10.68
N THR A 220 5.86 -5.01 -11.77
CA THR A 220 6.57 -5.34 -13.02
C THR A 220 8.09 -5.38 -12.86
N GLY A 221 8.64 -4.63 -11.91
CA GLY A 221 10.07 -4.67 -11.59
C GLY A 221 10.52 -6.04 -11.05
N ILE A 222 9.64 -6.75 -10.33
CA ILE A 222 9.90 -8.08 -9.76
C ILE A 222 9.41 -9.17 -10.72
N PHE A 223 8.13 -9.13 -11.08
CA PHE A 223 7.45 -10.22 -11.79
C PHE A 223 7.49 -10.13 -13.32
N GLY A 224 8.08 -9.07 -13.87
CA GLY A 224 8.07 -8.80 -15.31
C GLY A 224 6.74 -8.25 -15.83
N ALA A 225 6.73 -7.83 -17.09
CA ALA A 225 5.55 -7.31 -17.77
C ALA A 225 4.39 -8.31 -17.78
N ARG A 226 3.16 -7.81 -17.93
CA ARG A 226 1.97 -8.65 -18.07
C ARG A 226 1.96 -9.30 -19.47
N ASN A 227 1.86 -10.62 -19.51
CA ASN A 227 1.56 -11.31 -20.75
C ASN A 227 0.05 -11.25 -21.02
N TYR A 228 -0.39 -10.31 -21.85
CA TYR A 228 -1.79 -10.21 -22.30
C TYR A 228 -2.19 -11.30 -23.31
N ASN A 229 -1.28 -12.20 -23.71
CA ASN A 229 -1.44 -13.19 -24.77
C ASN A 229 -1.73 -14.61 -24.26
N LYS A 230 -2.46 -14.79 -23.16
CA LYS A 230 -3.04 -16.10 -22.78
C LYS A 230 -4.48 -15.88 -22.35
N GLN A 231 -5.36 -15.79 -23.35
CA GLN A 231 -6.76 -16.20 -23.25
C GLN A 231 -6.91 -17.53 -23.98
#